data_33e8d574955ed091a26f1a77a371b3e7
#
_entry.id   33e8d574955ed091a26f1a77a371b3e7
#
_cell.length_a   1.000
_cell.length_b   1.000
_cell.length_c   1.000
_cell.angle_alpha   90.00
_cell.angle_beta   90.00
_cell.angle_gamma   90.00
#
_symmetry.space_group_name_H-M   'P 1'
#
loop_
_entity.id
_entity.type
_entity.pdbx_description
1 polymer ?
#
loop_
_entity_poly.entity_id
_entity_poly.type
_entity_poly.pdbx_seq_one_letter_code
_entity_poly.pdbx_strand_id
1 'polypeptide(L)'
;MRHASLVALLLVAGCGDTIVNNLPPTAPTPPPAVVKTVIEFRVQGNASSVRVRYSSPLDGLVQVVTSLPYFNSFSTEASSMFLSLEAAPLTYPTIITNPFLSVQIVAGGTMFREATSNDFFFVPLQASGTWRR
;
A
#
# COMPACT_ATOMS: atom_id res chain seq x y z
N MET A 1 -27.70 97.94 7.75
CA MET A 1 -28.66 96.91 8.22
C MET A 1 -28.58 95.70 7.33
N ARG A 2 -28.02 94.64 7.76
CA ARG A 2 -28.23 93.27 7.34
C ARG A 2 -27.01 92.45 7.76
N HIS A 3 -27.23 91.70 8.81
CA HIS A 3 -26.26 90.78 9.38
C HIS A 3 -26.15 89.56 8.47
N ALA A 4 -24.97 89.19 8.00
CA ALA A 4 -24.69 87.93 7.36
C ALA A 4 -23.96 87.02 8.36
N SER A 5 -24.67 86.02 8.84
CA SER A 5 -24.08 84.99 9.66
C SER A 5 -23.23 84.03 8.81
N LEU A 6 -21.96 83.94 9.15
CA LEU A 6 -21.04 83.02 8.55
C LEU A 6 -21.08 81.73 9.37
N VAL A 7 -21.63 80.60 8.81
CA VAL A 7 -21.61 79.28 9.42
C VAL A 7 -20.32 78.59 9.00
N ALA A 8 -19.42 78.39 9.95
CA ALA A 8 -18.20 77.65 9.72
C ALA A 8 -18.50 76.16 9.83
N LEU A 9 -18.35 75.41 8.74
CA LEU A 9 -18.47 73.96 8.67
C LEU A 9 -17.13 73.32 9.04
N LEU A 10 -17.00 72.75 10.24
CA LEU A 10 -15.83 71.96 10.63
C LEU A 10 -15.96 70.59 10.00
N LEU A 11 -15.13 70.26 9.02
CA LEU A 11 -14.87 68.95 8.50
C LEU A 11 -13.89 68.22 9.44
N VAL A 12 -14.35 67.28 10.22
CA VAL A 12 -13.52 66.36 10.98
C VAL A 12 -13.09 65.23 10.00
N ALA A 13 -11.85 65.30 9.52
CA ALA A 13 -11.25 64.21 8.80
C ALA A 13 -10.89 63.11 9.81
N GLY A 14 -11.69 62.06 9.89
CA GLY A 14 -11.37 60.85 10.64
C GLY A 14 -10.30 60.04 9.88
N CYS A 15 -9.07 60.08 10.37
CA CYS A 15 -8.07 59.10 9.97
C CYS A 15 -8.47 57.74 10.50
N GLY A 16 -9.10 56.93 9.68
CA GLY A 16 -9.28 55.50 9.96
C GLY A 16 -7.96 54.78 9.76
N ASP A 17 -7.27 54.48 10.86
CA ASP A 17 -6.15 53.52 10.82
C ASP A 17 -6.68 52.14 10.39
N THR A 18 -6.47 51.84 9.11
CA THR A 18 -6.66 50.47 8.63
C THR A 18 -5.52 49.62 9.18
N ILE A 19 -5.77 48.93 10.28
CA ILE A 19 -4.86 47.89 10.79
C ILE A 19 -4.86 46.77 9.74
N VAL A 20 -3.90 46.83 8.82
CA VAL A 20 -3.61 45.72 7.93
C VAL A 20 -2.97 44.64 8.81
N ASN A 21 -3.76 43.66 9.22
CA ASN A 21 -3.24 42.45 9.87
C ASN A 21 -2.33 41.73 8.84
N ASN A 22 -1.06 42.09 8.81
CA ASN A 22 -0.03 41.31 8.13
C ASN A 22 0.22 40.05 8.92
N LEU A 23 -0.73 39.10 8.88
CA LEU A 23 -0.46 37.72 9.24
C LEU A 23 0.60 37.20 8.27
N PRO A 24 1.73 36.69 8.78
CA PRO A 24 2.73 36.08 7.90
C PRO A 24 2.02 35.00 7.07
N PRO A 25 2.35 34.87 5.78
CA PRO A 25 1.76 33.86 4.93
C PRO A 25 1.95 32.49 5.61
N THR A 26 0.84 31.82 5.89
CA THR A 26 0.87 30.47 6.45
C THR A 26 1.65 29.61 5.46
N ALA A 27 2.76 29.04 5.89
CA ALA A 27 3.56 28.14 5.06
C ALA A 27 2.63 27.03 4.55
N PRO A 28 2.68 26.66 3.26
CA PRO A 28 1.85 25.59 2.72
C PRO A 28 2.08 24.31 3.54
N THR A 29 1.00 23.74 4.04
CA THR A 29 1.05 22.46 4.75
C THR A 29 1.69 21.44 3.84
N PRO A 30 2.77 20.76 4.25
CA PRO A 30 3.39 19.75 3.42
C PRO A 30 2.35 18.64 3.11
N PRO A 31 2.33 18.11 1.89
CA PRO A 31 1.41 17.05 1.52
C PRO A 31 1.61 15.86 2.46
N PRO A 32 0.53 15.13 2.82
CA PRO A 32 0.63 13.98 3.69
C PRO A 32 1.61 12.95 3.10
N ALA A 33 2.49 12.41 3.95
CA ALA A 33 3.45 11.42 3.53
C ALA A 33 2.71 10.17 3.00
N VAL A 34 3.05 9.76 1.79
CA VAL A 34 2.49 8.54 1.18
C VAL A 34 3.10 7.34 1.89
N VAL A 35 2.26 6.56 2.56
CA VAL A 35 2.70 5.34 3.24
C VAL A 35 2.69 4.19 2.25
N LYS A 36 3.85 3.58 2.00
CA LYS A 36 4.00 2.38 1.16
C LYS A 36 4.09 1.14 2.04
N THR A 37 3.40 0.08 1.63
CA THR A 37 3.49 -1.23 2.25
C THR A 37 4.13 -2.21 1.28
N VAL A 38 5.10 -2.99 1.76
CA VAL A 38 5.71 -4.07 0.99
C VAL A 38 4.86 -5.33 1.15
N ILE A 39 4.47 -5.93 0.04
CA ILE A 39 3.83 -7.24 -0.03
C ILE A 39 4.85 -8.24 -0.53
N GLU A 40 4.99 -9.36 0.17
CA GLU A 40 5.91 -10.44 -0.18
C GLU A 40 5.14 -11.74 -0.40
N PHE A 41 5.42 -12.41 -1.48
CA PHE A 41 4.98 -13.75 -1.80
C PHE A 41 6.14 -14.72 -1.59
N ARG A 42 5.93 -15.72 -0.75
CA ARG A 42 6.93 -16.71 -0.40
C ARG A 42 6.39 -18.11 -0.65
N VAL A 43 7.12 -18.93 -1.37
CA VAL A 43 6.83 -20.35 -1.54
C VAL A 43 8.04 -21.15 -1.10
N GLN A 44 7.84 -22.06 -0.15
CA GLN A 44 8.87 -22.91 0.42
C GLN A 44 8.45 -24.36 0.38
N GLY A 45 9.41 -25.25 0.33
CA GLY A 45 9.14 -26.67 0.31
C GLY A 45 10.28 -27.46 -0.27
N ASN A 46 10.03 -28.74 -0.49
CA ASN A 46 11.00 -29.71 -1.00
C ASN A 46 10.63 -30.31 -2.37
N ALA A 47 9.63 -29.73 -3.05
CA ALA A 47 9.42 -30.03 -4.46
C ALA A 47 10.58 -29.50 -5.30
N SER A 48 11.00 -30.26 -6.31
CA SER A 48 12.09 -29.85 -7.22
C SER A 48 11.65 -28.74 -8.18
N SER A 49 10.37 -28.72 -8.54
CA SER A 49 9.78 -27.74 -9.45
C SER A 49 8.35 -27.48 -9.06
N VAL A 50 7.96 -26.21 -9.08
CA VAL A 50 6.61 -25.74 -8.78
C VAL A 50 6.14 -24.76 -9.83
N ARG A 51 4.84 -24.73 -10.10
CA ARG A 51 4.16 -23.65 -10.79
C ARG A 51 3.58 -22.71 -9.77
N VAL A 52 4.05 -21.48 -9.76
CA VAL A 52 3.59 -20.40 -8.88
C VAL A 52 2.69 -19.46 -9.68
N ARG A 53 1.54 -19.08 -9.10
CA ARG A 53 0.61 -18.10 -9.66
C ARG A 53 0.27 -17.07 -8.58
N TYR A 54 0.30 -15.80 -8.92
CA TYR A 54 -0.09 -14.73 -8.02
C TYR A 54 -0.64 -13.53 -8.79
N SER A 55 -1.42 -12.69 -8.10
CA SER A 55 -1.88 -11.42 -8.65
C SER A 55 -1.00 -10.26 -8.17
N SER A 56 -0.52 -9.46 -9.11
CA SER A 56 0.24 -8.23 -8.86
C SER A 56 -0.50 -7.03 -9.42
N PRO A 57 -0.54 -5.87 -8.73
CA PRO A 57 -1.12 -4.64 -9.28
C PRO A 57 -0.40 -4.14 -10.54
N LEU A 58 0.88 -4.49 -10.71
CA LEU A 58 1.71 -4.04 -11.82
C LEU A 58 1.57 -4.94 -13.04
N ASP A 59 1.53 -6.25 -12.82
CA ASP A 59 1.66 -7.26 -13.89
C ASP A 59 0.37 -8.06 -14.11
N GLY A 60 -0.67 -7.82 -13.29
CA GLY A 60 -1.88 -8.62 -13.31
C GLY A 60 -1.67 -10.02 -12.76
N LEU A 61 -2.19 -11.04 -13.45
CA LEU A 61 -1.98 -12.43 -13.08
C LEU A 61 -0.63 -12.93 -13.64
N VAL A 62 0.29 -13.23 -12.73
CA VAL A 62 1.60 -13.78 -13.06
C VAL A 62 1.62 -15.29 -12.86
N GLN A 63 2.24 -16.01 -13.78
CA GLN A 63 2.50 -17.44 -13.66
C GLN A 63 3.95 -17.74 -14.00
N VAL A 64 4.63 -18.49 -13.15
CA VAL A 64 6.02 -18.89 -13.34
C VAL A 64 6.22 -20.35 -12.94
N VAL A 65 7.10 -21.05 -13.65
CA VAL A 65 7.60 -22.38 -13.23
C VAL A 65 9.02 -22.19 -12.73
N THR A 66 9.28 -22.64 -11.52
CA THR A 66 10.55 -22.38 -10.84
C THR A 66 10.89 -23.49 -9.84
N SER A 67 12.12 -23.49 -9.36
CA SER A 67 12.55 -24.28 -8.20
C SER A 67 12.24 -23.55 -6.91
N LEU A 68 12.21 -24.25 -5.78
CA LEU A 68 12.05 -23.69 -4.44
C LEU A 68 13.41 -23.40 -3.79
N PRO A 69 13.52 -22.41 -2.89
CA PRO A 69 12.46 -21.48 -2.51
C PRO A 69 12.19 -20.39 -3.55
N TYR A 70 10.94 -19.91 -3.61
CA TYR A 70 10.55 -18.80 -4.47
C TYR A 70 10.14 -17.59 -3.63
N PHE A 71 10.60 -16.40 -4.04
CA PHE A 71 10.27 -15.12 -3.41
C PHE A 71 9.97 -14.09 -4.48
N ASN A 72 8.93 -13.32 -4.24
CA ASN A 72 8.63 -12.12 -5.00
C ASN A 72 8.06 -11.04 -4.10
N SER A 73 8.27 -9.77 -4.42
CA SER A 73 7.74 -8.67 -3.64
C SER A 73 7.42 -7.46 -4.51
N PHE A 74 6.44 -6.68 -4.07
CA PHE A 74 6.11 -5.37 -4.63
C PHE A 74 5.67 -4.41 -3.53
N SER A 75 5.74 -3.10 -3.82
CA SER A 75 5.26 -2.07 -2.90
C SER A 75 3.91 -1.53 -3.39
N THR A 76 3.01 -1.24 -2.45
CA THR A 76 1.70 -0.66 -2.75
C THR A 76 1.38 0.52 -1.83
N GLU A 77 0.70 1.51 -2.36
CA GLU A 77 0.12 2.64 -1.63
C GLU A 77 -1.37 2.41 -1.30
N ALA A 78 -1.96 1.37 -1.86
CA ALA A 78 -3.34 1.01 -1.59
C ALA A 78 -3.57 0.74 -0.11
N SER A 79 -4.70 1.18 0.42
CA SER A 79 -5.14 0.89 1.80
C SER A 79 -5.80 -0.49 1.92
N SER A 80 -6.21 -1.07 0.80
CA SER A 80 -6.84 -2.40 0.73
C SER A 80 -6.64 -3.00 -0.66
N MET A 81 -6.38 -4.31 -0.71
CA MET A 81 -6.29 -5.05 -1.96
C MET A 81 -6.53 -6.55 -1.75
N PHE A 82 -7.06 -7.22 -2.77
CA PHE A 82 -7.12 -8.67 -2.78
C PHE A 82 -5.76 -9.24 -3.19
N LEU A 83 -5.25 -10.17 -2.38
CA LEU A 83 -3.99 -10.87 -2.59
C LEU A 83 -4.26 -12.35 -2.78
N SER A 84 -3.60 -12.98 -3.73
CA SER A 84 -3.68 -14.41 -3.97
C SER A 84 -2.31 -14.94 -4.38
N LEU A 85 -1.93 -16.04 -3.75
CA LEU A 85 -0.72 -16.81 -4.07
C LEU A 85 -1.10 -18.29 -4.12
N GLU A 86 -0.79 -18.94 -5.23
CA GLU A 86 -0.99 -20.36 -5.46
C GLU A 86 0.33 -21.01 -5.85
N ALA A 87 0.60 -22.18 -5.35
CA ALA A 87 1.71 -23.01 -5.80
C ALA A 87 1.24 -24.44 -6.03
N ALA A 88 1.58 -25.00 -7.19
CA ALA A 88 1.33 -26.38 -7.54
C ALA A 88 2.65 -27.11 -7.75
N PRO A 89 2.98 -28.16 -6.96
CA PRO A 89 4.15 -28.98 -7.23
C PRO A 89 4.02 -29.65 -8.59
N LEU A 90 5.10 -29.65 -9.36
CA LEU A 90 5.19 -30.33 -10.66
C LEU A 90 6.05 -31.57 -10.59
N THR A 91 7.12 -31.52 -9.82
CA THR A 91 8.03 -32.63 -9.62
C THR A 91 8.57 -32.64 -8.20
N TYR A 92 8.82 -33.84 -7.69
CA TYR A 92 9.54 -34.06 -6.44
C TYR A 92 10.88 -34.77 -6.71
N PRO A 93 11.88 -34.61 -5.83
CA PRO A 93 13.08 -35.43 -5.87
C PRO A 93 12.72 -36.93 -5.76
N THR A 94 13.50 -37.78 -6.40
CA THR A 94 13.25 -39.23 -6.46
C THR A 94 13.23 -39.90 -5.07
N ILE A 95 13.93 -39.31 -4.09
CA ILE A 95 14.02 -39.80 -2.72
C ILE A 95 13.55 -38.70 -1.78
N ILE A 96 12.24 -38.71 -1.51
CA ILE A 96 11.64 -37.83 -0.50
C ILE A 96 10.70 -38.63 0.36
N THR A 97 10.85 -38.54 1.68
CA THR A 97 10.00 -39.25 2.63
C THR A 97 8.93 -38.36 3.26
N ASN A 98 9.18 -37.07 3.32
CA ASN A 98 8.29 -36.11 3.93
C ASN A 98 8.07 -34.95 2.96
N PRO A 99 7.05 -35.00 2.10
CA PRO A 99 6.70 -33.88 1.23
C PRO A 99 6.26 -32.70 2.08
N PHE A 100 6.68 -31.52 1.64
CA PHE A 100 6.33 -30.27 2.30
C PHE A 100 6.20 -29.15 1.27
N LEU A 101 5.13 -28.38 1.36
CA LEU A 101 4.93 -27.15 0.60
C LEU A 101 4.24 -26.13 1.50
N SER A 102 4.74 -24.90 1.49
CA SER A 102 4.13 -23.75 2.17
C SER A 102 4.03 -22.59 1.19
N VAL A 103 2.90 -21.91 1.19
CA VAL A 103 2.67 -20.64 0.51
C VAL A 103 2.32 -19.58 1.54
N GLN A 104 2.99 -18.43 1.48
CA GLN A 104 2.88 -17.38 2.48
C GLN A 104 2.76 -16.02 1.80
N ILE A 105 1.83 -15.20 2.28
CA ILE A 105 1.69 -13.78 1.93
C ILE A 105 2.03 -12.97 3.15
N VAL A 106 3.05 -12.13 3.05
CA VAL A 106 3.51 -11.22 4.11
C VAL A 106 3.21 -9.79 3.68
N ALA A 107 2.63 -9.00 4.55
CA ALA A 107 2.28 -7.60 4.29
C ALA A 107 2.87 -6.71 5.38
N GLY A 108 3.73 -5.76 4.99
CA GLY A 108 4.40 -4.87 5.94
C GLY A 108 5.23 -5.60 6.99
N GLY A 109 5.85 -6.73 6.63
CA GLY A 109 6.63 -7.56 7.54
C GLY A 109 5.81 -8.50 8.43
N THR A 110 4.47 -8.48 8.33
CA THR A 110 3.59 -9.34 9.14
C THR A 110 2.95 -10.42 8.27
N MET A 111 2.90 -11.65 8.77
CA MET A 111 2.20 -12.77 8.10
C MET A 111 0.73 -12.44 7.94
N PHE A 112 0.27 -12.35 6.70
CA PHE A 112 -1.13 -12.06 6.38
C PHE A 112 -1.93 -13.33 6.12
N ARG A 113 -1.40 -14.25 5.31
CA ARG A 113 -2.02 -15.55 4.98
C ARG A 113 -0.94 -16.60 4.77
N GLU A 114 -1.27 -17.81 5.17
CA GLU A 114 -0.44 -18.98 4.97
C GLU A 114 -1.30 -20.20 4.68
N ALA A 115 -0.79 -21.10 3.85
CA ALA A 115 -1.28 -22.45 3.69
C ALA A 115 -0.10 -23.40 3.58
N THR A 116 -0.23 -24.59 4.15
CA THR A 116 0.80 -25.63 4.16
C THR A 116 0.21 -26.98 3.77
N SER A 117 1.01 -27.82 3.13
CA SER A 117 0.68 -29.21 2.84
C SER A 117 1.89 -30.09 3.10
N ASN A 118 1.64 -31.27 3.66
CA ASN A 118 2.63 -32.32 3.90
C ASN A 118 2.34 -33.57 3.07
N ASP A 119 1.62 -33.42 1.96
CA ASP A 119 1.20 -34.52 1.10
C ASP A 119 1.88 -34.46 -0.27
N PHE A 120 2.07 -35.63 -0.91
CA PHE A 120 2.58 -35.74 -2.29
C PHE A 120 1.55 -35.36 -3.36
N PHE A 121 0.46 -34.74 -3.00
CA PHE A 121 -0.55 -34.35 -3.99
C PHE A 121 -0.05 -33.18 -4.86
N PHE A 122 -0.19 -33.33 -6.18
CA PHE A 122 0.03 -32.28 -7.17
C PHE A 122 -1.13 -31.30 -7.23
N VAL A 123 -1.83 -31.12 -6.11
CA VAL A 123 -2.95 -30.19 -5.98
C VAL A 123 -2.41 -28.80 -5.67
N PRO A 124 -2.92 -27.75 -6.30
CA PRO A 124 -2.53 -26.39 -5.97
C PRO A 124 -2.83 -26.05 -4.50
N LEU A 125 -1.82 -25.51 -3.81
CA LEU A 125 -1.96 -24.95 -2.48
C LEU A 125 -2.11 -23.44 -2.62
N GLN A 126 -3.14 -22.87 -1.97
CA GLN A 126 -3.47 -21.45 -2.14
C GLN A 126 -3.60 -20.73 -0.80
N ALA A 127 -3.02 -19.55 -0.73
CA ALA A 127 -3.28 -18.53 0.29
C ALA A 127 -3.88 -17.29 -0.38
N SER A 128 -5.00 -16.78 0.14
CA SER A 128 -5.65 -15.61 -0.44
C SER A 128 -6.50 -14.84 0.58
N GLY A 129 -6.79 -13.59 0.29
CA GLY A 129 -7.66 -12.76 1.10
C GLY A 129 -7.55 -11.26 0.76
N THR A 130 -8.47 -10.47 1.33
CA THR A 130 -8.42 -9.02 1.24
C THR A 130 -7.58 -8.46 2.37
N TRP A 131 -6.39 -7.96 2.02
CA TRP A 131 -5.53 -7.24 2.95
C TRP A 131 -6.04 -5.80 3.11
N ARG A 132 -5.90 -5.26 4.33
CA ARG A 132 -6.18 -3.86 4.68
C ARG A 132 -5.05 -3.35 5.57
N ARG A 133 -4.64 -2.09 5.30
CA ARG A 133 -3.67 -1.37 6.14
C ARG A 133 -4.32 -0.96 7.44
#